data_153bf5d3a882cfdc2ed1e9de098481de
#
_entry.id   153bf5d3a882cfdc2ed1e9de098481de
#
_cell.length_a   1.000
_cell.length_b   1.000
_cell.length_c   1.000
_cell.angle_alpha   90.00
_cell.angle_beta   90.00
_cell.angle_gamma   90.00
#
_symmetry.space_group_name_H-M   'P 1'
#
loop_
_entity.id
_entity.type
_entity.pdbx_description
1 polymer ?
#
loop_
_entity_poly.entity_id
_entity_poly.type
_entity_poly.pdbx_seq_one_letter_code
_entity_poly.pdbx_strand_id
1 'polypeptide(L)'
;LGDGLYDLNAALELRREPVPYPIYRVAGNCDVNYSEPSEGLAPFGGVLFFYTHGHHYGVKMGSERLAECAGERGADVALFGHTHRRELVRGVGTAATVFNPGSLRDGGSYGVITIENGKCSFTWKRVPEF
;
A
#
# COMPACT_ATOMS: atom_id res chain seq x y z
N LEU A 1 1.81 4.68 -0.41
CA LEU A 1 2.69 3.58 -0.86
C LEU A 1 3.86 4.10 -1.73
N GLY A 2 4.51 5.19 -1.29
CA GLY A 2 5.71 5.73 -1.92
C GLY A 2 5.46 6.78 -3.01
N ASP A 3 6.54 7.44 -3.42
CA ASP A 3 6.60 8.52 -4.41
C ASP A 3 5.82 9.80 -4.03
N GLY A 4 5.56 10.01 -2.75
CA GLY A 4 4.82 11.18 -2.27
C GLY A 4 5.13 11.54 -0.83
N LEU A 5 6.29 11.14 -0.30
CA LEU A 5 6.64 11.40 1.11
C LEU A 5 6.70 12.90 1.42
N TYR A 6 7.19 13.72 0.49
CA TYR A 6 7.22 15.16 0.69
C TYR A 6 5.80 15.72 0.93
N ASP A 7 4.87 15.36 0.08
CA ASP A 7 3.48 15.82 0.18
C ASP A 7 2.79 15.28 1.45
N LEU A 8 3.05 14.03 1.80
CA LEU A 8 2.53 13.42 3.02
C LEU A 8 3.05 14.16 4.26
N ASN A 9 4.36 14.39 4.33
CA ASN A 9 4.97 15.07 5.47
C ASN A 9 4.47 16.52 5.58
N ALA A 10 4.33 17.22 4.46
CA ALA A 10 3.78 18.58 4.44
C ALA A 10 2.32 18.61 4.93
N ALA A 11 1.51 17.67 4.50
CA ALA A 11 0.11 17.56 4.94
C ALA A 11 0.01 17.28 6.44
N LEU A 12 0.87 16.41 6.98
CA LEU A 12 0.89 16.10 8.41
C LEU A 12 1.32 17.31 9.25
N GLU A 13 2.29 18.10 8.79
CA GLU A 13 2.75 19.31 9.46
C GLU A 13 1.67 20.40 9.53
N LEU A 14 0.79 20.47 8.53
CA LEU A 14 -0.31 21.44 8.49
C LEU A 14 -1.47 21.11 9.43
N ARG A 15 -1.52 19.92 10.00
CA ARG A 15 -2.58 19.54 10.93
C ARG A 15 -2.36 20.21 12.28
N ARG A 16 -3.45 20.72 12.86
CA ARG A 16 -3.43 21.32 14.20
C ARG A 16 -3.31 20.29 15.31
N GLU A 17 -3.83 19.09 15.06
CA GLU A 17 -3.84 17.99 16.02
C GLU A 17 -3.12 16.78 15.43
N PRO A 18 -2.43 15.96 16.27
CA PRO A 18 -1.86 14.71 15.80
C PRO A 18 -2.91 13.80 15.19
N VAL A 19 -2.51 13.01 14.21
CA VAL A 19 -3.36 11.98 13.63
C VAL A 19 -3.65 10.92 14.70
N PRO A 20 -4.93 10.57 14.97
CA PRO A 20 -5.29 9.66 16.07
C PRO A 20 -5.05 8.17 15.78
N TYR A 21 -4.41 7.84 14.67
CA TYR A 21 -4.12 6.47 14.25
C TYR A 21 -2.69 6.38 13.72
N PRO A 22 -2.06 5.18 13.75
CA PRO A 22 -0.72 5.00 13.19
C PRO A 22 -0.70 5.23 11.68
N ILE A 23 0.39 5.83 11.19
CA ILE A 23 0.64 6.00 9.76
C ILE A 23 1.89 5.23 9.41
N TYR A 24 1.76 4.29 8.48
CA TYR A 24 2.87 3.52 7.93
C TYR A 24 3.18 4.04 6.53
N ARG A 25 4.46 4.28 6.27
CA ARG A 25 4.91 4.86 5.00
C ARG A 25 6.11 4.12 4.45
N VAL A 26 6.25 4.13 3.13
CA VAL A 26 7.40 3.57 2.44
C VAL A 26 7.94 4.58 1.44
N ALA A 27 9.24 4.50 1.16
CA ALA A 27 9.86 5.27 0.10
C ALA A 27 9.66 4.58 -1.25
N GLY A 28 9.23 5.35 -2.24
CA GLY A 28 9.21 4.91 -3.63
C GLY A 28 10.50 5.29 -4.36
N ASN A 29 10.59 4.91 -5.62
CA ASN A 29 11.79 5.19 -6.43
C ASN A 29 11.99 6.69 -6.71
N CYS A 30 10.96 7.51 -6.53
CA CYS A 30 11.05 8.98 -6.68
C CYS A 30 11.30 9.71 -5.35
N ASP A 31 11.35 9.01 -4.22
CA ASP A 31 11.60 9.59 -2.89
C ASP A 31 13.10 9.51 -2.54
N VAL A 32 13.95 10.09 -3.36
CA VAL A 32 15.41 9.87 -3.30
C VAL A 32 16.12 10.44 -2.09
N ASN A 33 15.55 11.43 -1.40
CA ASN A 33 16.15 12.10 -0.23
C ASN A 33 15.55 11.66 1.10
N TYR A 34 14.79 10.57 1.11
CA TYR A 34 14.15 10.07 2.31
C TYR A 34 14.76 8.75 2.76
N SER A 35 14.88 8.60 4.08
CA SER A 35 15.46 7.42 4.71
C SER A 35 14.43 6.36 5.11
N GLU A 36 13.16 6.58 4.83
CA GLU A 36 12.13 5.59 5.09
C GLU A 36 12.41 4.30 4.31
N PRO A 37 12.10 3.12 4.90
CA PRO A 37 12.29 1.86 4.21
C PRO A 37 11.40 1.74 2.98
N SER A 38 11.82 0.92 2.03
CA SER A 38 11.03 0.65 0.82
C SER A 38 9.91 -0.37 1.02
N GLU A 39 9.88 -1.03 2.18
CA GLU A 39 8.87 -2.04 2.51
C GLU A 39 8.69 -2.18 4.02
N GLY A 40 7.57 -2.75 4.43
CA GLY A 40 7.29 -3.03 5.82
C GLY A 40 6.22 -4.11 6.00
N LEU A 41 6.11 -4.59 7.23
CA LEU A 41 5.10 -5.55 7.67
C LEU A 41 4.33 -4.95 8.84
N ALA A 42 3.00 -5.08 8.82
CA ALA A 42 2.17 -4.61 9.92
C ALA A 42 0.92 -5.49 10.08
N PRO A 43 0.59 -5.92 11.30
CA PRO A 43 -0.63 -6.68 11.55
C PRO A 43 -1.81 -5.76 11.87
N PHE A 44 -2.97 -6.10 11.33
CA PHE A 44 -4.24 -5.45 11.67
C PHE A 44 -5.34 -6.49 11.69
N GLY A 45 -6.12 -6.53 12.76
CA GLY A 45 -7.29 -7.40 12.84
C GLY A 45 -7.02 -8.88 12.60
N GLY A 46 -5.85 -9.38 12.94
CA GLY A 46 -5.45 -10.76 12.70
C GLY A 46 -4.93 -11.05 11.29
N VAL A 47 -4.79 -10.00 10.47
CA VAL A 47 -4.27 -10.10 9.09
C VAL A 47 -2.90 -9.44 9.03
N LEU A 48 -1.92 -10.10 8.44
CA LEU A 48 -0.58 -9.55 8.26
C LEU A 48 -0.46 -8.92 6.88
N PHE A 49 -0.16 -7.62 6.86
CA PHE A 49 0.04 -6.84 5.65
C PHE A 49 1.52 -6.63 5.37
N PHE A 50 1.93 -6.93 4.15
CA PHE A 50 3.19 -6.49 3.58
C PHE A 50 2.91 -5.28 2.71
N TYR A 51 3.60 -4.17 2.91
CA TYR A 51 3.39 -2.96 2.14
C TYR A 51 4.70 -2.47 1.55
N THR A 52 4.65 -2.08 0.29
CA THR A 52 5.83 -1.63 -0.48
C THR A 52 5.39 -0.70 -1.60
N HIS A 53 6.31 0.12 -2.10
CA HIS A 53 6.05 0.84 -3.34
C HIS A 53 5.92 -0.14 -4.52
N GLY A 54 6.79 -1.13 -4.57
CA GLY A 54 6.70 -2.21 -5.56
C GLY A 54 7.79 -2.20 -6.62
N HIS A 55 8.58 -1.13 -6.73
CA HIS A 55 9.61 -1.01 -7.78
C HIS A 55 10.70 -2.08 -7.69
N HIS A 56 10.95 -2.65 -6.51
CA HIS A 56 11.91 -3.74 -6.33
C HIS A 56 11.35 -5.12 -6.72
N TYR A 57 10.06 -5.23 -6.96
CA TYR A 57 9.38 -6.51 -7.24
C TYR A 57 8.89 -6.63 -8.68
N GLY A 58 9.28 -5.70 -9.55
CA GLY A 58 8.93 -5.75 -10.96
C GLY A 58 7.43 -5.66 -11.24
N VAL A 59 6.67 -4.94 -10.40
CA VAL A 59 5.20 -4.91 -10.47
C VAL A 59 4.64 -4.35 -11.78
N LYS A 60 5.43 -3.62 -12.57
CA LYS A 60 5.02 -3.19 -13.92
C LYS A 60 4.92 -4.35 -14.91
N MET A 61 5.58 -5.46 -14.60
CA MET A 61 5.55 -6.69 -15.41
C MET A 61 4.58 -7.73 -14.86
N GLY A 62 3.86 -7.41 -13.78
CA GLY A 62 2.94 -8.30 -13.10
C GLY A 62 3.19 -8.33 -11.61
N SER A 63 2.21 -8.79 -10.84
CA SER A 63 2.26 -8.80 -9.36
C SER A 63 2.59 -10.17 -8.76
N GLU A 64 2.85 -11.18 -9.57
CA GLU A 64 3.05 -12.57 -9.10
C GLU A 64 4.26 -12.71 -8.19
N ARG A 65 5.37 -12.07 -8.53
CA ARG A 65 6.60 -12.10 -7.72
C ARG A 65 6.36 -11.46 -6.35
N LEU A 66 5.64 -10.34 -6.32
CA LEU A 66 5.29 -9.68 -5.06
C LEU A 66 4.41 -10.58 -4.19
N ALA A 67 3.40 -11.21 -4.78
CA ALA A 67 2.51 -12.12 -4.07
C ALA A 67 3.26 -13.29 -3.44
N GLU A 68 4.18 -13.88 -4.17
CA GLU A 68 5.01 -15.00 -3.69
C GLU A 68 5.96 -14.56 -2.57
N CYS A 69 6.68 -13.45 -2.78
CA CYS A 69 7.63 -12.95 -1.78
C CYS A 69 6.95 -12.52 -0.49
N ALA A 70 5.79 -11.88 -0.57
CA ALA A 70 5.02 -11.50 0.60
C ALA A 70 4.51 -12.75 1.35
N GLY A 71 4.01 -13.74 0.60
CA GLY A 71 3.56 -15.01 1.18
C GLY A 71 4.68 -15.76 1.90
N GLU A 72 5.89 -15.77 1.37
CA GLU A 72 7.07 -16.36 2.02
C GLU A 72 7.41 -15.69 3.36
N ARG A 73 7.06 -14.43 3.53
CA ARG A 73 7.23 -13.70 4.79
C ARG A 73 6.05 -13.85 5.73
N GLY A 74 5.08 -14.69 5.39
CA GLY A 74 3.89 -14.93 6.19
C GLY A 74 2.79 -13.90 6.03
N ALA A 75 2.90 -12.99 5.06
CA ALA A 75 1.88 -11.98 4.84
C ALA A 75 0.64 -12.57 4.16
N ASP A 76 -0.52 -12.10 4.58
CA ASP A 76 -1.80 -12.48 3.97
C ASP A 76 -2.15 -11.57 2.80
N VAL A 77 -1.74 -10.31 2.88
CA VAL A 77 -2.04 -9.27 1.89
C VAL A 77 -0.78 -8.47 1.60
N ALA A 78 -0.52 -8.21 0.34
CA ALA A 78 0.55 -7.31 -0.12
C ALA A 78 -0.06 -6.05 -0.75
N LEU A 79 0.30 -4.90 -0.20
CA LEU A 79 -0.13 -3.58 -0.71
C LEU A 79 1.01 -2.97 -1.51
N PHE A 80 0.72 -2.48 -2.70
CA PHE A 80 1.73 -1.89 -3.57
C PHE A 80 1.18 -0.71 -4.39
N GLY A 81 2.08 0.09 -4.92
CA GLY A 81 1.78 1.22 -5.79
C GLY A 81 2.56 1.13 -7.10
N HIS A 82 3.29 2.17 -7.44
CA HIS A 82 4.22 2.29 -8.56
C HIS A 82 3.56 2.28 -9.96
N THR A 83 2.64 1.34 -10.24
CA THR A 83 1.98 1.25 -11.54
C THR A 83 0.91 2.31 -11.78
N HIS A 84 0.43 2.95 -10.70
CA HIS A 84 -0.70 3.89 -10.68
C HIS A 84 -2.02 3.27 -11.15
N ARG A 85 -2.13 1.95 -11.14
CA ARG A 85 -3.33 1.22 -11.59
C ARG A 85 -3.95 0.45 -10.44
N ARG A 86 -5.28 0.52 -10.35
CA ARG A 86 -6.05 -0.30 -9.42
C ARG A 86 -5.87 -1.78 -9.77
N GLU A 87 -5.56 -2.60 -8.77
CA GLU A 87 -5.43 -4.03 -8.96
C GLU A 87 -5.83 -4.77 -7.69
N LEU A 88 -6.51 -5.89 -7.86
CA LEU A 88 -6.80 -6.83 -6.79
C LEU A 88 -6.69 -8.24 -7.37
N VAL A 89 -5.73 -9.01 -6.88
CA VAL A 89 -5.58 -10.43 -7.26
C VAL A 89 -5.57 -11.26 -5.99
N ARG A 90 -6.55 -12.13 -5.85
CA ARG A 90 -6.64 -13.03 -4.69
C ARG A 90 -5.50 -14.03 -4.72
N GLY A 91 -4.85 -14.20 -3.56
CA GLY A 91 -3.75 -15.16 -3.42
C GLY A 91 -4.23 -16.61 -3.51
N VAL A 92 -3.38 -17.47 -4.08
CA VAL A 92 -3.62 -18.89 -4.19
C VAL A 92 -2.47 -19.64 -3.49
N GLY A 93 -2.81 -20.64 -2.69
CA GLY A 93 -1.82 -21.38 -1.92
C GLY A 93 -1.14 -20.50 -0.88
N THR A 94 0.18 -20.43 -0.89
CA THR A 94 0.97 -19.62 0.03
C THR A 94 1.17 -18.17 -0.44
N ALA A 95 0.76 -17.83 -1.67
CA ALA A 95 0.87 -16.47 -2.18
C ALA A 95 -0.10 -15.52 -1.49
N ALA A 96 0.35 -14.30 -1.23
CA ALA A 96 -0.49 -13.26 -0.66
C ALA A 96 -1.49 -12.72 -1.68
N THR A 97 -2.63 -12.23 -1.20
CA THR A 97 -3.52 -11.40 -2.01
C THR A 97 -2.83 -10.05 -2.25
N VAL A 98 -2.80 -9.57 -3.48
CA VAL A 98 -2.20 -8.27 -3.81
C VAL A 98 -3.26 -7.23 -4.07
N PHE A 99 -3.02 -6.01 -3.61
CA PHE A 99 -3.94 -4.89 -3.76
C PHE A 99 -3.17 -3.61 -4.05
N ASN A 100 -3.58 -2.93 -5.14
CA ASN A 100 -3.08 -1.61 -5.50
C ASN A 100 -4.24 -0.62 -5.45
N PRO A 101 -4.16 0.44 -4.61
CA PRO A 101 -5.24 1.42 -4.48
C PRO A 101 -5.36 2.37 -5.68
N GLY A 102 -4.46 2.28 -6.65
CA GLY A 102 -4.36 3.25 -7.73
C GLY A 102 -3.52 4.45 -7.32
N SER A 103 -3.60 5.52 -8.07
CA SER A 103 -2.84 6.75 -7.79
C SER A 103 -3.76 7.86 -7.30
N LEU A 104 -3.40 8.44 -6.17
CA LEU A 104 -4.09 9.63 -5.66
C LEU A 104 -3.86 10.82 -6.60
N ARG A 105 -2.66 10.95 -7.14
CA ARG A 105 -2.28 12.02 -8.06
C ARG A 105 -2.90 11.84 -9.44
N ASP A 106 -2.84 10.64 -10.00
CA ASP A 106 -3.24 10.34 -11.38
C ASP A 106 -4.68 9.83 -11.51
N GLY A 107 -5.59 10.32 -10.71
CA GLY A 107 -6.99 9.91 -10.80
C GLY A 107 -7.74 10.05 -9.49
N GLY A 108 -7.07 10.54 -8.45
CA GLY A 108 -7.69 10.73 -7.14
C GLY A 108 -8.15 9.44 -6.48
N SER A 109 -7.50 8.31 -6.79
CA SER A 109 -7.89 7.00 -6.29
C SER A 109 -7.19 6.67 -4.97
N TYR A 110 -7.93 6.07 -4.05
CA TYR A 110 -7.38 5.46 -2.84
C TYR A 110 -8.16 4.19 -2.50
N GLY A 111 -7.61 3.39 -1.60
CA GLY A 111 -8.25 2.14 -1.20
C GLY A 111 -8.66 2.15 0.25
N VAL A 112 -9.71 1.40 0.56
CA VAL A 112 -10.15 1.12 1.92
C VAL A 112 -10.24 -0.39 2.08
N ILE A 113 -9.62 -0.90 3.13
CA ILE A 113 -9.66 -2.31 3.48
C ILE A 113 -10.41 -2.46 4.79
N THR A 114 -11.46 -3.24 4.79
CA THR A 114 -12.24 -3.54 5.99
C THR A 114 -11.96 -4.98 6.40
N ILE A 115 -11.66 -5.18 7.68
CA ILE A 115 -11.37 -6.51 8.24
C ILE A 115 -12.47 -6.86 9.22
N GLU A 116 -13.17 -7.98 8.96
CA GLU A 116 -14.18 -8.55 9.84
C GLU A 116 -13.93 -10.04 9.99
N ASN A 117 -13.78 -10.51 11.23
CA ASN A 117 -13.55 -11.93 11.54
C ASN A 117 -12.36 -12.52 10.75
N GLY A 118 -11.28 -11.74 10.60
CA GLY A 118 -10.10 -12.15 9.86
C GLY A 118 -10.24 -12.12 8.33
N LYS A 119 -11.36 -11.62 7.81
CA LYS A 119 -11.61 -11.51 6.37
C LYS A 119 -11.49 -10.08 5.90
N CYS A 120 -10.79 -9.89 4.78
CA CYS A 120 -10.60 -8.58 4.16
C CYS A 120 -11.58 -8.32 3.04
N SER A 121 -12.15 -7.11 3.06
CA SER A 121 -12.91 -6.55 1.94
C SER A 121 -12.13 -5.35 1.39
N PHE A 122 -12.00 -5.27 0.08
CA PHE A 122 -11.21 -4.24 -0.60
C PHE A 122 -12.14 -3.35 -1.41
N THR A 123 -11.98 -2.03 -1.26
CA THR A 123 -12.81 -1.06 -1.98
C THR A 123 -11.92 0.08 -2.50
N TRP A 124 -12.11 0.48 -3.76
CA TRP A 124 -11.51 1.70 -4.30
C TRP A 124 -12.48 2.85 -4.17
N LYS A 125 -11.95 4.00 -3.79
CA LYS A 125 -12.69 5.26 -3.67
C LYS A 125 -11.96 6.37 -4.42
N ARG A 126 -12.68 7.43 -4.71
CA ARG A 126 -12.11 8.64 -5.32
C ARG A 126 -12.23 9.82 -4.38
N VAL A 127 -11.19 10.65 -4.40
CA VAL A 127 -11.23 11.94 -3.71
C VAL A 127 -12.26 12.82 -4.41
N PRO A 128 -13.18 13.49 -3.68
CA PRO A 128 -14.14 14.40 -4.29
C PRO A 128 -13.43 15.52 -5.06
N GLU A 129 -13.99 15.88 -6.21
CA GLU A 129 -13.57 17.08 -6.95
C GLU A 129 -14.10 18.33 -6.27
N PHE A 130 -13.27 19.37 -6.22
CA PHE A 130 -13.62 20.67 -5.64
C PHE A 130 -13.83 21.72 -6.73
#